data_b50112f77a547cd5dfa15e9b2c2c4797
#
_entry.id   b50112f77a547cd5dfa15e9b2c2c4797
#
_cell.length_a   1.000
_cell.length_b   1.000
_cell.length_c   1.000
_cell.angle_alpha   90.00
_cell.angle_beta   90.00
_cell.angle_gamma   90.00
#
_symmetry.space_group_name_H-M   'P 1'
#
loop_
_entity.id
_entity.type
_entity.pdbx_description
1 polymer ?
#
loop_
_entity_poly.entity_id
_entity_poly.type
_entity_poly.pdbx_seq_one_letter_code
_entity_poly.pdbx_strand_id
1 'polypeptide(L)'
;MVSSAADLAIRHWNATPLYISEEERYGFYPWLPEAAEFSRHRGERVLEIGCGTGCDLLQFAKHGAIATGVDITPTHLQLARRRLGNMATVVEADGRSLPFPAGSFDYVYSHGVLHHSDEPRKIVEEIFRMLRPGGRFNVHVYALISYDTLWALLRYGRDWKLHIENSPDPVHIELNTGGSLRTLFAPARIEIEKHQCRLSEVLAPWFGWFLVAKGQRP
;
A
#
# COMPACT_ATOMS: atom_id res chain seq x y z
N MET A 1 -12.19 -1.77 -27.37
CA MET A 1 -11.70 -2.68 -26.32
C MET A 1 -11.81 -1.94 -24.99
N VAL A 2 -12.47 -2.50 -23.99
CA VAL A 2 -12.56 -1.89 -22.63
C VAL A 2 -11.17 -2.05 -22.01
N SER A 3 -10.59 -0.95 -21.56
CA SER A 3 -9.29 -0.94 -20.88
C SER A 3 -9.38 -1.70 -19.56
N SER A 4 -8.39 -2.55 -19.23
CA SER A 4 -8.38 -3.24 -17.93
C SER A 4 -8.20 -2.25 -16.77
N ALA A 5 -8.57 -2.64 -15.54
CA ALA A 5 -8.37 -1.81 -14.35
C ALA A 5 -6.86 -1.48 -14.17
N ALA A 6 -5.98 -2.42 -14.51
CA ALA A 6 -4.54 -2.19 -14.51
C ALA A 6 -4.10 -1.13 -15.52
N ASP A 7 -4.63 -1.15 -16.75
CA ASP A 7 -4.30 -0.13 -17.77
C ASP A 7 -4.76 1.26 -17.34
N LEU A 8 -5.91 1.35 -16.67
CA LEU A 8 -6.43 2.61 -16.12
C LEU A 8 -5.52 3.12 -14.98
N ALA A 9 -5.12 2.24 -14.08
CA ALA A 9 -4.20 2.56 -12.99
C ALA A 9 -2.84 3.03 -13.52
N ILE A 10 -2.24 2.31 -14.47
CA ILE A 10 -0.97 2.69 -15.09
C ILE A 10 -1.05 4.07 -15.72
N ARG A 11 -2.11 4.37 -16.48
CA ARG A 11 -2.29 5.70 -17.10
C ARG A 11 -2.42 6.80 -16.05
N HIS A 12 -3.24 6.59 -15.05
CA HIS A 12 -3.45 7.56 -13.97
C HIS A 12 -2.14 7.87 -13.24
N TRP A 13 -1.45 6.85 -12.74
CA TRP A 13 -0.22 7.03 -11.96
C TRP A 13 0.98 7.51 -12.80
N ASN A 14 1.02 7.22 -14.12
CA ASN A 14 1.99 7.83 -15.02
C ASN A 14 1.74 9.34 -15.23
N ALA A 15 0.48 9.76 -15.23
CA ALA A 15 0.12 11.17 -15.43
C ALA A 15 0.28 12.00 -14.14
N THR A 16 0.17 11.37 -12.97
CA THR A 16 0.20 12.03 -11.67
C THR A 16 1.22 11.40 -10.72
N PRO A 17 2.52 11.39 -11.05
CA PRO A 17 3.53 10.80 -10.19
C PRO A 17 3.68 11.61 -8.89
N LEU A 18 3.39 10.99 -7.77
CA LEU A 18 3.55 11.60 -6.45
C LEU A 18 5.04 11.55 -6.03
N TYR A 19 5.83 12.51 -6.51
CA TYR A 19 7.21 12.68 -6.05
C TYR A 19 7.27 13.70 -4.94
N ILE A 20 7.07 13.24 -3.72
CA ILE A 20 7.14 14.05 -2.49
C ILE A 20 8.40 13.70 -1.70
N SER A 21 8.88 14.65 -0.90
CA SER A 21 9.99 14.40 0.03
C SER A 21 9.56 13.49 1.18
N GLU A 22 10.54 12.96 1.92
CA GLU A 22 10.26 12.20 3.14
C GLU A 22 9.56 13.08 4.19
N GLU A 23 9.99 14.34 4.32
CA GLU A 23 9.42 15.30 5.25
C GLU A 23 7.94 15.57 4.92
N GLU A 24 7.62 15.82 3.66
CA GLU A 24 6.24 15.98 3.21
C GLU A 24 5.40 14.74 3.46
N ARG A 25 5.91 13.54 3.09
CA ARG A 25 5.19 12.28 3.25
C ARG A 25 4.85 12.01 4.70
N TYR A 26 5.83 12.09 5.59
CA TYR A 26 5.61 11.79 7.01
C TYR A 26 5.03 12.98 7.78
N GLY A 27 5.05 14.18 7.21
CA GLY A 27 4.22 15.30 7.64
C GLY A 27 2.73 15.05 7.39
N PHE A 28 2.37 14.44 6.24
CA PHE A 28 0.99 14.01 5.95
C PHE A 28 0.57 12.76 6.74
N TYR A 29 1.50 11.82 6.97
CA TYR A 29 1.26 10.53 7.62
C TYR A 29 2.20 10.35 8.81
N PRO A 30 2.07 11.13 9.91
CA PRO A 30 3.00 11.07 11.06
C PRO A 30 2.96 9.72 11.78
N TRP A 31 1.86 8.98 11.66
CA TRP A 31 1.67 7.63 12.21
C TRP A 31 2.39 6.53 11.41
N LEU A 32 2.70 6.81 10.12
CA LEU A 32 3.14 5.79 9.16
C LEU A 32 4.48 5.14 9.52
N PRO A 33 5.52 5.88 9.97
CA PRO A 33 6.82 5.26 10.29
C PRO A 33 6.73 4.16 11.35
N GLU A 34 5.88 4.34 12.36
CA GLU A 34 5.67 3.34 13.40
C GLU A 34 4.75 2.22 12.93
N ALA A 35 3.65 2.54 12.29
CA ALA A 35 2.71 1.54 11.76
C ALA A 35 3.35 0.62 10.71
N ALA A 36 4.22 1.16 9.84
CA ALA A 36 4.99 0.39 8.84
C ALA A 36 6.16 -0.38 9.44
N GLU A 37 6.56 -0.06 10.69
CA GLU A 37 7.64 -0.74 11.42
C GLU A 37 9.01 -0.62 10.73
N PHE A 38 9.32 0.48 10.02
CA PHE A 38 10.52 0.64 9.20
C PHE A 38 11.81 0.24 9.90
N SER A 39 11.97 0.53 11.18
CA SER A 39 13.18 0.28 11.96
C SER A 39 13.33 -1.16 12.47
N ARG A 40 12.32 -2.03 12.30
CA ARG A 40 12.28 -3.37 12.90
C ARG A 40 12.81 -4.48 12.00
N HIS A 41 13.25 -4.15 10.77
CA HIS A 41 13.56 -5.14 9.72
C HIS A 41 15.05 -5.17 9.33
N ARG A 42 15.95 -4.77 10.23
CA ARG A 42 17.40 -4.78 9.96
C ARG A 42 17.87 -6.19 9.58
N GLY A 43 18.48 -6.31 8.39
CA GLY A 43 18.98 -7.57 7.85
C GLY A 43 17.89 -8.48 7.26
N GLU A 44 16.61 -8.15 7.41
CA GLU A 44 15.52 -8.89 6.78
C GLU A 44 15.38 -8.52 5.30
N ARG A 45 14.93 -9.48 4.49
CA ARG A 45 14.55 -9.24 3.09
C ARG A 45 13.12 -8.72 3.08
N VAL A 46 12.98 -7.45 2.72
CA VAL A 46 11.70 -6.74 2.67
C VAL A 46 11.26 -6.56 1.23
N LEU A 47 10.00 -6.91 0.93
CA LEU A 47 9.34 -6.60 -0.32
C LEU A 47 8.30 -5.51 -0.07
N GLU A 48 8.36 -4.41 -0.83
CA GLU A 48 7.28 -3.43 -0.92
C GLU A 48 6.52 -3.61 -2.23
N ILE A 49 5.21 -3.92 -2.13
CA ILE A 49 4.30 -4.01 -3.29
C ILE A 49 3.65 -2.66 -3.51
N GLY A 50 3.83 -2.08 -4.73
CA GLY A 50 3.43 -0.73 -5.08
C GLY A 50 4.32 0.32 -4.43
N CYS A 51 5.63 0.20 -4.63
CA CYS A 51 6.60 1.08 -3.98
C CYS A 51 6.58 2.53 -4.50
N GLY A 52 5.81 2.81 -5.55
CA GLY A 52 5.68 4.14 -6.13
C GLY A 52 7.04 4.75 -6.42
N THR A 53 7.25 5.97 -5.93
CA THR A 53 8.52 6.70 -6.09
C THR A 53 9.57 6.34 -5.03
N GLY A 54 9.37 5.25 -4.27
CA GLY A 54 10.35 4.64 -3.37
C GLY A 54 10.55 5.34 -2.03
N CYS A 55 9.59 6.12 -1.54
CA CYS A 55 9.74 6.88 -0.30
C CYS A 55 9.80 5.96 0.93
N ASP A 56 8.86 5.02 1.06
CA ASP A 56 8.81 4.06 2.17
C ASP A 56 9.92 3.00 2.03
N LEU A 57 10.19 2.55 0.80
CA LEU A 57 11.27 1.62 0.51
C LEU A 57 12.64 2.15 0.97
N LEU A 58 12.86 3.47 0.80
CA LEU A 58 14.06 4.14 1.29
C LEU A 58 14.19 4.07 2.81
N GLN A 59 13.08 4.15 3.55
CA GLN A 59 13.12 4.02 5.01
C GLN A 59 13.54 2.62 5.44
N PHE A 60 12.97 1.58 4.85
CA PHE A 60 13.42 0.21 5.12
C PHE A 60 14.92 0.05 4.86
N ALA A 61 15.39 0.55 3.71
CA ALA A 61 16.81 0.48 3.35
C ALA A 61 17.70 1.28 4.32
N LYS A 62 17.33 2.50 4.70
CA LYS A 62 18.05 3.34 5.68
C LYS A 62 18.18 2.65 7.04
N HIS A 63 17.19 1.86 7.45
CA HIS A 63 17.21 1.10 8.69
C HIS A 63 17.89 -0.27 8.56
N GLY A 64 18.48 -0.57 7.39
CA GLY A 64 19.34 -1.73 7.17
C GLY A 64 18.60 -2.99 6.72
N ALA A 65 17.40 -2.89 6.20
CA ALA A 65 16.74 -3.98 5.50
C ALA A 65 17.36 -4.22 4.12
N ILE A 66 17.28 -5.45 3.61
CA ILE A 66 17.56 -5.78 2.23
C ILE A 66 16.27 -5.55 1.44
N ALA A 67 16.09 -4.31 0.99
CA ALA A 67 14.82 -3.83 0.48
C ALA A 67 14.67 -4.02 -1.04
N THR A 68 13.51 -4.56 -1.46
CA THR A 68 13.10 -4.69 -2.85
C THR A 68 11.72 -4.10 -3.01
N GLY A 69 11.53 -3.24 -4.01
CA GLY A 69 10.23 -2.67 -4.36
C GLY A 69 9.74 -3.15 -5.72
N VAL A 70 8.44 -3.31 -5.85
CA VAL A 70 7.78 -3.53 -7.14
C VAL A 70 6.71 -2.47 -7.37
N ASP A 71 6.58 -2.03 -8.60
CA ASP A 71 5.50 -1.16 -9.06
C ASP A 71 5.16 -1.48 -10.51
N ILE A 72 3.91 -1.26 -10.88
CA ILE A 72 3.43 -1.49 -12.26
C ILE A 72 3.68 -0.26 -13.15
N THR A 73 4.06 0.88 -12.57
CA THR A 73 4.14 2.19 -13.21
C THR A 73 5.60 2.53 -13.57
N PRO A 74 6.00 2.53 -14.85
CA PRO A 74 7.38 2.80 -15.27
C PRO A 74 7.91 4.16 -14.80
N THR A 75 7.06 5.21 -14.83
CA THR A 75 7.45 6.56 -14.37
C THR A 75 7.80 6.58 -12.89
N HIS A 76 7.01 5.87 -12.04
CA HIS A 76 7.31 5.72 -10.62
C HIS A 76 8.67 5.04 -10.40
N LEU A 77 8.93 3.95 -11.11
CA LEU A 77 10.18 3.20 -10.98
C LEU A 77 11.41 4.02 -11.41
N GLN A 78 11.26 4.87 -12.42
CA GLN A 78 12.34 5.79 -12.81
C GLN A 78 12.68 6.76 -11.68
N LEU A 79 11.66 7.33 -11.02
CA LEU A 79 11.82 8.22 -9.89
C LEU A 79 12.37 7.49 -8.65
N ALA A 80 11.88 6.27 -8.40
CA ALA A 80 12.35 5.42 -7.32
C ALA A 80 13.84 5.09 -7.47
N ARG A 81 14.30 4.70 -8.67
CA ARG A 81 15.73 4.45 -8.94
C ARG A 81 16.60 5.67 -8.62
N ARG A 82 16.14 6.88 -8.98
CA ARG A 82 16.86 8.13 -8.67
C ARG A 82 16.94 8.39 -7.16
N ARG A 83 15.83 8.15 -6.44
CA ARG A 83 15.76 8.34 -4.98
C ARG A 83 16.62 7.34 -4.22
N LEU A 84 16.54 6.09 -4.59
CA LEU A 84 17.14 4.97 -3.86
C LEU A 84 18.64 4.79 -4.15
N GLY A 85 19.10 5.18 -5.34
CA GLY A 85 20.46 4.89 -5.77
C GLY A 85 20.74 3.38 -5.68
N ASN A 86 21.75 3.01 -4.90
CA ASN A 86 22.15 1.62 -4.66
C ASN A 86 21.62 1.03 -3.34
N MET A 87 20.74 1.75 -2.64
CA MET A 87 20.28 1.32 -1.31
C MET A 87 19.20 0.23 -1.37
N ALA A 88 18.44 0.16 -2.47
CA ALA A 88 17.37 -0.82 -2.66
C ALA A 88 17.23 -1.19 -4.14
N THR A 89 16.61 -2.34 -4.41
CA THR A 89 16.31 -2.80 -5.77
C THR A 89 14.85 -2.47 -6.11
N VAL A 90 14.58 -2.06 -7.36
CA VAL A 90 13.21 -1.89 -7.86
C VAL A 90 12.99 -2.65 -9.17
N VAL A 91 11.85 -3.33 -9.26
CA VAL A 91 11.46 -4.18 -10.39
C VAL A 91 10.08 -3.78 -10.88
N GLU A 92 9.91 -3.69 -12.20
CA GLU A 92 8.60 -3.50 -12.82
C GLU A 92 7.83 -4.82 -12.76
N ALA A 93 6.71 -4.83 -12.00
CA ALA A 93 5.88 -6.00 -11.87
C ALA A 93 4.46 -5.63 -11.42
N ASP A 94 3.50 -6.44 -11.85
CA ASP A 94 2.14 -6.42 -11.33
C ASP A 94 2.10 -7.17 -9.99
N GLY A 95 1.54 -6.56 -8.95
CA GLY A 95 1.41 -7.18 -7.63
C GLY A 95 0.61 -8.48 -7.62
N ARG A 96 -0.15 -8.76 -8.70
CA ARG A 96 -0.91 -10.01 -8.90
C ARG A 96 -0.08 -11.17 -9.45
N SER A 97 1.18 -10.90 -9.88
CA SER A 97 2.08 -11.92 -10.44
C SER A 97 3.53 -11.44 -10.31
N LEU A 98 4.17 -11.81 -9.21
CA LEU A 98 5.49 -11.31 -8.85
C LEU A 98 6.62 -12.21 -9.40
N PRO A 99 7.70 -11.64 -9.99
CA PRO A 99 8.75 -12.38 -10.66
C PRO A 99 9.83 -12.94 -9.69
N PHE A 100 9.41 -13.36 -8.49
CA PHE A 100 10.34 -13.89 -7.50
C PHE A 100 9.97 -15.32 -7.10
N PRO A 101 10.94 -16.15 -6.68
CA PRO A 101 10.66 -17.47 -6.12
C PRO A 101 9.82 -17.38 -4.84
N ALA A 102 9.02 -18.41 -4.56
CA ALA A 102 8.28 -18.50 -3.31
C ALA A 102 9.21 -18.49 -2.10
N GLY A 103 8.80 -17.82 -1.02
CA GLY A 103 9.58 -17.74 0.22
C GLY A 103 10.81 -16.84 0.14
N SER A 104 10.87 -15.94 -0.83
CA SER A 104 12.04 -15.06 -1.02
C SER A 104 12.17 -13.95 0.02
N PHE A 105 11.11 -13.64 0.78
CA PHE A 105 11.08 -12.48 1.68
C PHE A 105 10.70 -12.86 3.11
N ASP A 106 11.21 -12.09 4.04
CA ASP A 106 10.94 -12.21 5.47
C ASP A 106 9.74 -11.34 5.87
N TYR A 107 9.57 -10.22 5.16
CA TYR A 107 8.51 -9.25 5.37
C TYR A 107 7.97 -8.71 4.05
N VAL A 108 6.65 -8.57 3.95
CA VAL A 108 5.98 -7.92 2.81
C VAL A 108 5.17 -6.73 3.31
N TYR A 109 5.42 -5.59 2.72
CA TYR A 109 4.75 -4.33 3.00
C TYR A 109 3.99 -3.83 1.77
N SER A 110 2.84 -3.20 1.98
CA SER A 110 2.09 -2.53 0.91
C SER A 110 1.24 -1.40 1.47
N HIS A 111 1.41 -0.19 0.95
CA HIS A 111 0.65 0.98 1.37
C HIS A 111 -0.07 1.62 0.20
N GLY A 112 -1.40 1.66 0.26
CA GLY A 112 -2.17 2.39 -0.74
C GLY A 112 -2.34 1.67 -2.09
N VAL A 113 -2.29 0.33 -2.13
CA VAL A 113 -2.27 -0.44 -3.40
C VAL A 113 -3.46 -1.38 -3.57
N LEU A 114 -3.73 -2.25 -2.60
CA LEU A 114 -4.72 -3.32 -2.75
C LEU A 114 -6.11 -2.81 -3.12
N HIS A 115 -6.49 -1.65 -2.60
CA HIS A 115 -7.80 -1.05 -2.86
C HIS A 115 -7.94 -0.44 -4.26
N HIS A 116 -6.86 -0.38 -5.05
CA HIS A 116 -6.88 -0.01 -6.47
C HIS A 116 -6.90 -1.22 -7.41
N SER A 117 -6.82 -2.44 -6.88
CA SER A 117 -6.90 -3.66 -7.67
C SER A 117 -8.34 -4.18 -7.76
N ASP A 118 -8.74 -4.59 -8.95
CA ASP A 118 -9.97 -5.35 -9.21
C ASP A 118 -9.87 -6.82 -8.77
N GLU A 119 -8.65 -7.31 -8.51
CA GLU A 119 -8.36 -8.67 -8.07
C GLU A 119 -7.47 -8.68 -6.80
N PRO A 120 -7.89 -8.06 -5.68
CA PRO A 120 -7.05 -7.93 -4.48
C PRO A 120 -6.68 -9.29 -3.86
N ARG A 121 -7.48 -10.33 -4.08
CA ARG A 121 -7.19 -11.69 -3.62
C ARG A 121 -5.92 -12.25 -4.27
N LYS A 122 -5.68 -12.00 -5.55
CA LYS A 122 -4.45 -12.44 -6.22
C LYS A 122 -3.21 -11.78 -5.61
N ILE A 123 -3.31 -10.51 -5.23
CA ILE A 123 -2.21 -9.83 -4.55
C ILE A 123 -1.94 -10.47 -3.18
N VAL A 124 -2.99 -10.82 -2.42
CA VAL A 124 -2.84 -11.50 -1.13
C VAL A 124 -2.24 -12.90 -1.28
N GLU A 125 -2.62 -13.64 -2.31
CA GLU A 125 -2.02 -14.93 -2.65
C GLU A 125 -0.52 -14.79 -2.97
N GLU A 126 -0.13 -13.74 -3.70
CA GLU A 126 1.25 -13.42 -3.97
C GLU A 126 2.00 -12.99 -2.70
N ILE A 127 1.39 -12.20 -1.81
CA ILE A 127 1.97 -11.88 -0.49
C ILE A 127 2.32 -13.16 0.27
N PHE A 128 1.38 -14.11 0.35
CA PHE A 128 1.64 -15.38 1.02
C PHE A 128 2.69 -16.22 0.30
N ARG A 129 2.71 -16.22 -1.03
CA ARG A 129 3.72 -16.95 -1.82
C ARG A 129 5.12 -16.37 -1.62
N MET A 130 5.24 -15.02 -1.57
CA MET A 130 6.52 -14.32 -1.40
C MET A 130 7.13 -14.52 -0.03
N LEU A 131 6.31 -14.59 1.00
CA LEU A 131 6.78 -14.77 2.37
C LEU A 131 7.36 -16.16 2.60
N ARG A 132 8.48 -16.27 3.30
CA ARG A 132 8.94 -17.54 3.86
C ARG A 132 7.96 -18.08 4.92
N PRO A 133 8.01 -19.35 5.30
CA PRO A 133 7.26 -19.84 6.46
C PRO A 133 7.56 -18.97 7.69
N GLY A 134 6.50 -18.52 8.38
CA GLY A 134 6.61 -17.60 9.52
C GLY A 134 6.96 -16.15 9.17
N GLY A 135 7.05 -15.81 7.87
CA GLY A 135 7.20 -14.43 7.42
C GLY A 135 5.96 -13.58 7.70
N ARG A 136 6.13 -12.28 7.84
CA ARG A 136 5.09 -11.34 8.25
C ARG A 136 4.72 -10.39 7.13
N PHE A 137 3.50 -9.88 7.16
CA PHE A 137 3.03 -8.84 6.24
C PHE A 137 2.37 -7.69 6.99
N ASN A 138 2.36 -6.54 6.32
CA ASN A 138 1.71 -5.32 6.78
C ASN A 138 1.13 -4.59 5.56
N VAL A 139 -0.20 -4.47 5.52
CA VAL A 139 -0.92 -3.96 4.37
C VAL A 139 -1.86 -2.83 4.79
N HIS A 140 -1.75 -1.69 4.13
CA HIS A 140 -2.54 -0.50 4.40
C HIS A 140 -3.53 -0.23 3.27
N VAL A 141 -4.81 -0.13 3.60
CA VAL A 141 -5.90 0.14 2.65
C VAL A 141 -6.86 1.19 3.18
N TYR A 142 -7.68 1.76 2.30
CA TYR A 142 -8.70 2.73 2.70
C TYR A 142 -9.86 2.08 3.44
N ALA A 143 -10.34 2.78 4.48
CA ALA A 143 -11.44 2.36 5.32
C ALA A 143 -12.79 2.85 4.79
N LEU A 144 -13.78 1.95 4.69
CA LEU A 144 -15.16 2.33 4.35
C LEU A 144 -15.80 3.20 5.43
N ILE A 145 -15.59 2.83 6.70
CA ILE A 145 -16.12 3.58 7.84
C ILE A 145 -15.04 4.54 8.31
N SER A 146 -15.05 5.78 7.82
CA SER A 146 -14.09 6.82 8.21
C SER A 146 -14.76 8.20 8.15
N TYR A 147 -14.13 9.19 8.78
CA TYR A 147 -14.55 10.58 8.66
C TYR A 147 -14.48 11.07 7.20
N ASP A 148 -13.39 10.72 6.51
CA ASP A 148 -13.17 11.13 5.11
C ASP A 148 -14.24 10.56 4.18
N THR A 149 -14.62 9.28 4.35
CA THR A 149 -15.71 8.66 3.58
C THR A 149 -17.04 9.36 3.84
N LEU A 150 -17.38 9.61 5.10
CA LEU A 150 -18.62 10.29 5.45
C LEU A 150 -18.64 11.72 4.91
N TRP A 151 -17.54 12.47 5.06
CA TRP A 151 -17.42 13.82 4.54
C TRP A 151 -17.57 13.86 3.02
N ALA A 152 -16.89 12.97 2.30
CA ALA A 152 -16.97 12.89 0.84
C ALA A 152 -18.40 12.54 0.38
N LEU A 153 -19.06 11.59 1.04
CA LEU A 153 -20.47 11.22 0.74
C LEU A 153 -21.42 12.40 0.95
N LEU A 154 -21.28 13.13 2.05
CA LEU A 154 -22.13 14.30 2.34
C LEU A 154 -21.87 15.47 1.38
N ARG A 155 -20.60 15.64 0.94
CA ARG A 155 -20.18 16.77 0.08
C ARG A 155 -20.50 16.53 -1.40
N TYR A 156 -20.32 15.29 -1.89
CA TYR A 156 -20.36 14.93 -3.31
C TYR A 156 -21.49 13.93 -3.68
N GLY A 157 -22.27 13.46 -2.72
CA GLY A 157 -23.37 12.54 -2.96
C GLY A 157 -22.93 11.24 -3.63
N ARG A 158 -23.57 10.88 -4.76
CA ARG A 158 -23.29 9.63 -5.47
C ARG A 158 -21.91 9.58 -6.13
N ASP A 159 -21.32 10.73 -6.42
CA ASP A 159 -20.06 10.85 -7.14
C ASP A 159 -18.83 10.90 -6.20
N TRP A 160 -19.05 10.69 -4.90
CA TRP A 160 -18.03 10.83 -3.85
C TRP A 160 -16.74 10.03 -4.11
N LYS A 161 -16.84 8.84 -4.75
CA LYS A 161 -15.66 8.01 -5.07
C LYS A 161 -14.71 8.69 -6.07
N LEU A 162 -15.23 9.47 -7.02
CA LEU A 162 -14.42 10.20 -7.99
C LEU A 162 -13.56 11.29 -7.35
N HIS A 163 -13.95 11.76 -6.16
CA HIS A 163 -13.28 12.84 -5.46
C HIS A 163 -12.28 12.38 -4.39
N ILE A 164 -12.16 11.07 -4.15
CA ILE A 164 -11.22 10.53 -3.16
C ILE A 164 -9.78 10.77 -3.63
N GLU A 165 -9.46 10.47 -4.89
CA GLU A 165 -8.11 10.57 -5.45
C GLU A 165 -7.87 11.87 -6.22
N ASN A 166 -8.82 12.81 -6.24
CA ASN A 166 -8.76 14.02 -7.06
C ASN A 166 -8.35 13.75 -8.54
N SER A 167 -8.79 12.60 -9.06
CA SER A 167 -8.40 12.14 -10.39
C SER A 167 -9.44 12.51 -11.43
N PRO A 168 -9.05 13.03 -12.60
CA PRO A 168 -9.94 13.19 -13.74
C PRO A 168 -10.38 11.85 -14.34
N ASP A 169 -9.58 10.81 -14.18
CA ASP A 169 -9.87 9.45 -14.63
C ASP A 169 -10.33 8.59 -13.44
N PRO A 170 -11.43 7.80 -13.59
CA PRO A 170 -11.90 6.94 -12.53
C PRO A 170 -10.90 5.80 -12.28
N VAL A 171 -10.13 5.92 -11.21
CA VAL A 171 -9.32 4.80 -10.70
C VAL A 171 -10.23 3.87 -9.91
N HIS A 172 -10.00 2.56 -10.04
CA HIS A 172 -10.72 1.59 -9.21
C HIS A 172 -10.41 1.85 -7.73
N ILE A 173 -11.46 2.00 -6.91
CA ILE A 173 -11.33 2.15 -5.46
C ILE A 173 -12.32 1.22 -4.77
N GLU A 174 -11.78 0.28 -4.00
CA GLU A 174 -12.54 -0.57 -3.11
C GLU A 174 -12.26 -0.17 -1.65
N LEU A 175 -13.29 0.26 -0.94
CA LEU A 175 -13.17 0.59 0.47
C LEU A 175 -13.41 -0.64 1.35
N ASN A 176 -12.59 -0.78 2.37
CA ASN A 176 -12.52 -1.96 3.18
C ASN A 176 -13.10 -1.77 4.58
N THR A 177 -13.58 -2.86 5.15
CA THR A 177 -13.91 -2.99 6.57
C THR A 177 -12.96 -3.99 7.23
N GLY A 178 -12.90 -4.02 8.55
CA GLY A 178 -12.16 -5.06 9.25
C GLY A 178 -12.67 -6.47 8.93
N GLY A 179 -13.97 -6.61 8.66
CA GLY A 179 -14.58 -7.89 8.24
C GLY A 179 -14.14 -8.33 6.85
N SER A 180 -14.18 -7.41 5.86
CA SER A 180 -13.73 -7.73 4.50
C SER A 180 -12.25 -8.11 4.46
N LEU A 181 -11.39 -7.41 5.24
CA LEU A 181 -9.97 -7.75 5.31
C LEU A 181 -9.73 -9.12 5.95
N ARG A 182 -10.45 -9.49 7.03
CA ARG A 182 -10.32 -10.83 7.60
C ARG A 182 -10.72 -11.92 6.60
N THR A 183 -11.74 -11.68 5.78
CA THR A 183 -12.13 -12.59 4.71
C THR A 183 -11.09 -12.64 3.58
N LEU A 184 -10.55 -11.49 3.21
CA LEU A 184 -9.55 -11.37 2.13
C LEU A 184 -8.25 -12.10 2.49
N PHE A 185 -7.77 -11.95 3.74
CA PHE A 185 -6.53 -12.55 4.23
C PHE A 185 -6.69 -13.95 4.82
N ALA A 186 -7.91 -14.51 4.85
CA ALA A 186 -8.09 -15.89 5.31
C ALA A 186 -7.24 -16.89 4.48
N PRO A 187 -6.60 -17.92 5.12
CA PRO A 187 -6.74 -18.34 6.51
C PRO A 187 -5.83 -17.65 7.54
N ALA A 188 -5.04 -16.63 7.15
CA ALA A 188 -4.19 -15.90 8.09
C ALA A 188 -5.03 -15.17 9.16
N ARG A 189 -4.54 -15.18 10.40
CA ARG A 189 -5.07 -14.29 11.43
C ARG A 189 -4.42 -12.93 11.28
N ILE A 190 -5.24 -11.87 11.27
CA ILE A 190 -4.74 -10.50 11.14
C ILE A 190 -5.17 -9.65 12.33
N GLU A 191 -4.25 -8.78 12.76
CA GLU A 191 -4.53 -7.63 13.61
C GLU A 191 -4.87 -6.44 12.72
N ILE A 192 -5.82 -5.61 13.14
CA ILE A 192 -6.26 -4.46 12.37
C ILE A 192 -6.22 -3.23 13.26
N GLU A 193 -5.46 -2.24 12.82
CA GLU A 193 -5.38 -0.91 13.40
C GLU A 193 -6.03 0.10 12.44
N LYS A 194 -6.45 1.26 12.96
CA LYS A 194 -6.93 2.38 12.17
C LYS A 194 -6.10 3.62 12.45
N HIS A 195 -5.76 4.33 11.39
CA HIS A 195 -4.95 5.54 11.46
C HIS A 195 -5.52 6.67 10.60
N GLN A 196 -5.06 7.88 10.87
CA GLN A 196 -5.37 9.11 10.16
C GLN A 196 -6.84 9.52 10.27
N CYS A 197 -7.15 10.36 11.23
CA CYS A 197 -8.44 11.04 11.32
C CYS A 197 -8.21 12.55 11.27
N ARG A 198 -8.80 13.24 10.31
CA ARG A 198 -8.65 14.70 10.11
C ARG A 198 -9.09 15.53 11.31
N LEU A 199 -10.00 14.99 12.13
CA LEU A 199 -10.47 15.70 13.33
C LEU A 199 -9.47 15.60 14.49
N SER A 200 -8.92 14.40 14.72
CA SER A 200 -7.94 14.12 15.76
C SER A 200 -7.44 12.67 15.62
N GLU A 201 -6.15 12.43 15.82
CA GLU A 201 -5.59 11.06 15.87
C GLU A 201 -6.17 10.23 17.03
N VAL A 202 -6.66 10.86 18.11
CA VAL A 202 -7.36 10.18 19.20
C VAL A 202 -8.65 9.49 18.70
N LEU A 203 -9.27 10.02 17.65
CA LEU A 203 -10.47 9.43 17.01
C LEU A 203 -10.14 8.43 15.91
N ALA A 204 -8.88 8.29 15.52
CA ALA A 204 -8.47 7.40 14.45
C ALA A 204 -8.88 5.93 14.63
N PRO A 205 -8.88 5.34 15.84
CA PRO A 205 -9.35 3.96 16.04
C PRO A 205 -10.80 3.70 15.59
N TRP A 206 -11.64 4.73 15.57
CA TRP A 206 -13.04 4.63 15.12
C TRP A 206 -13.26 5.17 13.71
N PHE A 207 -12.64 6.30 13.38
CA PHE A 207 -12.94 7.11 12.18
C PHE A 207 -11.73 7.33 11.28
N GLY A 208 -10.63 6.63 11.49
CA GLY A 208 -9.41 6.72 10.67
C GLY A 208 -9.65 6.31 9.22
N TRP A 209 -8.92 6.96 8.31
CA TRP A 209 -8.97 6.73 6.87
C TRP A 209 -8.27 5.45 6.43
N PHE A 210 -7.20 5.05 7.13
CA PHE A 210 -6.47 3.83 6.81
C PHE A 210 -6.78 2.68 7.77
N LEU A 211 -7.00 1.49 7.21
CA LEU A 211 -6.91 0.21 7.90
C LEU A 211 -5.53 -0.38 7.65
N VAL A 212 -4.85 -0.72 8.72
CA VAL A 212 -3.56 -1.40 8.72
C VAL A 212 -3.78 -2.84 9.13
N ALA A 213 -3.58 -3.78 8.21
CA ALA A 213 -3.72 -5.21 8.45
C ALA A 213 -2.34 -5.84 8.60
N LYS A 214 -2.02 -6.33 9.79
CA LYS A 214 -0.77 -7.03 10.12
C LYS A 214 -1.04 -8.49 10.37
N GLY A 215 -0.17 -9.35 9.87
CA GLY A 215 -0.31 -10.78 10.09
C GLY A 215 0.92 -11.57 9.70
N GLN A 216 0.79 -12.89 9.81
CA GLN A 216 1.83 -13.84 9.50
C GLN A 216 1.33 -14.82 8.43
N ARG A 217 2.23 -15.26 7.56
CA ARG A 217 1.92 -16.33 6.59
C ARG A 217 1.39 -17.56 7.32
N PRO A 218 0.21 -18.05 6.93
CA PRO A 218 -0.40 -19.24 7.52
C PRO A 218 0.39 -20.52 7.25
#